data_26ea74e5f9970506684d5bfc599d03e5
#
_entry.id   26ea74e5f9970506684d5bfc599d03e5
#
_cell.length_a   1.000
_cell.length_b   1.000
_cell.length_c   1.000
_cell.angle_alpha   90.00
_cell.angle_beta   90.00
_cell.angle_gamma   90.00
#
_symmetry.space_group_name_H-M   'P 1'
#
loop_
_entity.id
_entity.type
_entity.pdbx_description
1 polymer ?
#
loop_
_entity_poly.entity_id
_entity_poly.type
_entity_poly.pdbx_seq_one_letter_code
_entity_poly.pdbx_strand_id
1 'polypeptide(L)'
;MLYDPQRHEPLGDVPWDERGARDWIARYAEHAQSTFSREHRWPTHPRDAGNDIGDTPCPMLYFGAAGVIWALDHLANARAIAPPDDFSQVVAELESRNTALTEPWGHGVNGLLMGNSGIRLLHYRQSVDRGAMDTAAAVADALAAGVAGNTGHPSLELLWGSPATMHAALTMHEWTGEARWADLFRADAHALWRAFVPADEAPCRLWTQDLWGRKQKMTGAGHGFAGNASALIRGRALLPADTWSAWADAIVETAHATALRDGPLANWVPEVPPAHTPPKMLVQWCHGAPGMVTSLAGLPDPRVDELLAAAAELTWAAGPLQKGAGLCHGTAGNGYALLKLFKRSGDPRWLERARAFAMHAMAQCDSMAAEHGQRRHSLWTGDPGVACYVWGCIAGDAALPNLDPER
;
A
#
# COMPACT_ATOMS: atom_id res chain seq x y z
N MET A 1 -15.78 -15.55 -16.09
CA MET A 1 -15.21 -15.88 -14.76
C MET A 1 -14.33 -14.70 -14.32
N LEU A 2 -14.56 -14.16 -13.14
CA LEU A 2 -13.90 -12.93 -12.64
C LEU A 2 -12.57 -13.16 -11.92
N TYR A 3 -12.11 -14.38 -11.77
CA TYR A 3 -10.81 -14.74 -11.19
C TYR A 3 -10.34 -16.10 -11.70
N ASP A 4 -9.05 -16.38 -11.52
CA ASP A 4 -8.43 -17.65 -11.86
C ASP A 4 -8.27 -18.49 -10.57
N PRO A 5 -9.04 -19.58 -10.39
CA PRO A 5 -8.97 -20.41 -9.18
C PRO A 5 -7.58 -21.02 -8.92
N GLN A 6 -6.76 -21.21 -9.96
CA GLN A 6 -5.42 -21.77 -9.83
C GLN A 6 -4.43 -20.83 -9.13
N ARG A 7 -4.80 -19.58 -8.94
CA ARG A 7 -4.00 -18.57 -8.21
C ARG A 7 -4.35 -18.49 -6.73
N HIS A 8 -5.36 -19.23 -6.31
CA HIS A 8 -5.90 -19.20 -4.96
C HIS A 8 -5.84 -20.57 -4.32
N GLU A 9 -5.86 -20.62 -3.02
CA GLU A 9 -5.92 -21.85 -2.23
C GLU A 9 -7.12 -21.85 -1.30
N PRO A 10 -7.59 -23.02 -0.87
CA PRO A 10 -8.70 -23.10 0.06
C PRO A 10 -8.36 -22.40 1.37
N LEU A 11 -9.29 -21.60 1.87
CA LEU A 11 -9.18 -21.06 3.23
C LEU A 11 -9.26 -22.21 4.24
N GLY A 12 -8.26 -22.30 5.12
CA GLY A 12 -8.28 -23.26 6.22
C GLY A 12 -9.40 -22.96 7.22
N ASP A 13 -10.00 -24.00 7.79
CA ASP A 13 -10.99 -23.87 8.86
C ASP A 13 -10.29 -23.71 10.22
N VAL A 14 -9.60 -22.58 10.39
CA VAL A 14 -8.90 -22.20 11.62
C VAL A 14 -9.67 -21.06 12.28
N PRO A 15 -10.30 -21.27 13.45
CA PRO A 15 -11.01 -20.22 14.15
C PRO A 15 -10.08 -19.05 14.51
N TRP A 16 -10.64 -17.84 14.59
CA TRP A 16 -9.90 -16.68 15.08
C TRP A 16 -9.42 -16.91 16.52
N ASP A 17 -8.11 -16.80 16.70
CA ASP A 17 -7.44 -16.84 18.01
C ASP A 17 -6.66 -15.54 18.22
N GLU A 18 -7.27 -14.61 18.97
CA GLU A 18 -6.64 -13.31 19.24
C GLU A 18 -5.34 -13.47 20.05
N ARG A 19 -5.28 -14.40 20.99
CA ARG A 19 -4.06 -14.63 21.79
C ARG A 19 -2.94 -15.16 20.90
N GLY A 20 -3.23 -16.18 20.11
CA GLY A 20 -2.27 -16.72 19.15
C GLY A 20 -1.79 -15.68 18.14
N ALA A 21 -2.69 -14.78 17.72
CA ALA A 21 -2.34 -13.66 16.82
C ALA A 21 -1.38 -12.66 17.49
N ARG A 22 -1.62 -12.28 18.74
CA ARG A 22 -0.71 -11.43 19.53
C ARG A 22 0.65 -12.09 19.75
N ASP A 23 0.66 -13.36 20.09
CA ASP A 23 1.88 -14.13 20.29
C ASP A 23 2.67 -14.27 18.98
N TRP A 24 1.99 -14.38 17.83
CA TRP A 24 2.64 -14.43 16.52
C TRP A 24 3.31 -13.08 16.17
N ILE A 25 2.62 -11.95 16.40
CA ILE A 25 3.18 -10.60 16.20
C ILE A 25 4.43 -10.41 17.07
N ALA A 26 4.37 -10.80 18.35
CA ALA A 26 5.50 -10.69 19.27
C ALA A 26 6.71 -11.52 18.82
N ARG A 27 6.49 -12.79 18.44
CA ARG A 27 7.56 -13.66 17.89
C ARG A 27 8.16 -13.10 16.59
N TYR A 28 7.33 -12.54 15.70
CA TYR A 28 7.82 -11.88 14.50
C TYR A 28 8.75 -10.72 14.85
N ALA A 29 8.32 -9.83 15.75
CA ALA A 29 9.09 -8.64 16.14
C ALA A 29 10.42 -9.02 16.84
N GLU A 30 10.42 -10.03 17.70
CA GLU A 30 11.63 -10.57 18.32
C GLU A 30 12.58 -11.15 17.26
N HIS A 31 12.05 -11.95 16.35
CA HIS A 31 12.85 -12.52 15.25
C HIS A 31 13.44 -11.41 14.36
N ALA A 32 12.66 -10.40 13.99
CA ALA A 32 13.13 -9.31 13.15
C ALA A 32 14.31 -8.56 13.82
N GLN A 33 14.25 -8.32 15.14
CA GLN A 33 15.31 -7.64 15.86
C GLN A 33 16.55 -8.54 16.04
N SER A 34 16.35 -9.81 16.37
CA SER A 34 17.46 -10.77 16.59
C SER A 34 18.23 -11.12 15.30
N THR A 35 17.62 -11.00 14.14
CA THR A 35 18.25 -11.26 12.84
C THR A 35 18.82 -10.01 12.16
N PHE A 36 18.62 -8.85 12.74
CA PHE A 36 19.22 -7.62 12.23
C PHE A 36 20.73 -7.64 12.30
N SER A 37 21.41 -7.21 11.26
CA SER A 37 22.85 -6.91 11.28
C SER A 37 23.11 -5.53 10.67
N ARG A 38 24.16 -4.85 11.17
CA ARG A 38 24.50 -3.52 10.65
C ARG A 38 25.03 -3.55 9.22
N GLU A 39 25.61 -4.65 8.80
CA GLU A 39 26.17 -4.87 7.46
C GLU A 39 25.06 -5.17 6.44
N HIS A 40 24.22 -6.18 6.75
CA HIS A 40 23.23 -6.70 5.81
C HIS A 40 21.81 -6.19 6.09
N ARG A 41 21.57 -5.44 7.19
CA ARG A 41 20.24 -5.07 7.67
C ARG A 41 19.37 -6.35 7.84
N TRP A 42 18.47 -6.58 6.93
CA TRP A 42 17.78 -7.84 6.73
C TRP A 42 18.08 -8.33 5.31
N PRO A 43 18.49 -9.58 5.13
CA PRO A 43 18.80 -10.13 3.81
C PRO A 43 17.53 -10.12 2.93
N THR A 44 17.74 -9.83 1.64
CA THR A 44 16.67 -9.91 0.65
C THR A 44 16.17 -11.36 0.55
N HIS A 45 14.86 -11.55 0.63
CA HIS A 45 14.28 -12.87 0.51
C HIS A 45 14.37 -13.38 -0.94
N PRO A 46 14.66 -14.67 -1.21
CA PRO A 46 14.79 -15.21 -2.57
C PRO A 46 13.58 -14.91 -3.49
N ARG A 47 12.40 -14.80 -2.94
CA ARG A 47 11.19 -14.43 -3.70
C ARG A 47 11.11 -12.95 -4.07
N ASP A 48 11.96 -12.10 -3.51
CA ASP A 48 12.08 -10.67 -3.86
C ASP A 48 13.31 -10.40 -4.74
N ALA A 49 14.33 -11.24 -4.69
CA ALA A 49 15.60 -11.06 -5.39
C ALA A 49 15.49 -10.98 -6.93
N GLY A 50 14.43 -11.53 -7.52
CA GLY A 50 14.17 -11.47 -8.97
C GLY A 50 13.60 -10.16 -9.51
N ASN A 51 13.45 -9.12 -8.67
CA ASN A 51 12.83 -7.83 -9.05
C ASN A 51 13.88 -6.74 -9.31
N ASP A 52 14.95 -7.02 -10.04
CA ASP A 52 16.10 -6.13 -10.33
C ASP A 52 16.90 -5.69 -9.08
N ILE A 53 16.61 -6.27 -7.92
CA ILE A 53 17.18 -5.92 -6.62
C ILE A 53 18.41 -6.80 -6.32
N GLY A 54 18.45 -8.04 -6.86
CA GLY A 54 19.48 -9.02 -6.57
C GLY A 54 19.53 -9.36 -5.07
N ASP A 55 20.70 -9.74 -4.57
CA ASP A 55 20.95 -10.05 -3.15
C ASP A 55 21.31 -8.81 -2.33
N THR A 56 21.23 -7.59 -2.92
CA THR A 56 21.59 -6.36 -2.23
C THR A 56 20.53 -6.03 -1.16
N PRO A 57 20.95 -5.75 0.10
CA PRO A 57 20.02 -5.35 1.15
C PRO A 57 19.27 -4.08 0.76
N CYS A 58 17.96 -4.20 0.60
CA CYS A 58 17.11 -3.09 0.17
C CYS A 58 16.91 -2.05 1.27
N PRO A 59 17.11 -0.76 0.98
CA PRO A 59 16.88 0.31 1.96
C PRO A 59 15.43 0.82 1.96
N MET A 60 14.67 0.64 0.88
CA MET A 60 13.38 1.28 0.63
C MET A 60 12.24 0.81 1.54
N LEU A 61 11.14 1.54 1.49
CA LEU A 61 9.95 1.24 2.30
C LEU A 61 9.24 -0.05 1.83
N TYR A 62 9.18 -0.27 0.54
CA TYR A 62 8.44 -1.41 -0.03
C TYR A 62 9.10 -2.76 0.26
N PHE A 63 10.37 -2.94 -0.09
CA PHE A 63 11.08 -4.21 0.00
C PHE A 63 12.09 -4.31 1.15
N GLY A 64 12.41 -3.22 1.83
CA GLY A 64 13.64 -3.17 2.58
C GLY A 64 13.55 -2.65 4.01
N ALA A 65 14.72 -2.24 4.51
CA ALA A 65 14.92 -1.91 5.91
C ALA A 65 13.99 -0.80 6.43
N ALA A 66 13.70 0.24 5.61
CA ALA A 66 12.76 1.28 6.02
C ALA A 66 11.38 0.71 6.34
N GLY A 67 10.91 -0.27 5.56
CA GLY A 67 9.62 -0.91 5.79
C GLY A 67 9.57 -1.78 7.05
N VAL A 68 10.66 -2.49 7.35
CA VAL A 68 10.75 -3.29 8.58
C VAL A 68 10.76 -2.39 9.81
N ILE A 69 11.61 -1.36 9.81
CA ILE A 69 11.71 -0.41 10.93
C ILE A 69 10.38 0.31 11.13
N TRP A 70 9.77 0.79 10.04
CA TRP A 70 8.46 1.42 10.10
C TRP A 70 7.40 0.50 10.74
N ALA A 71 7.37 -0.78 10.36
CA ALA A 71 6.41 -1.74 10.92
C ALA A 71 6.64 -1.99 12.42
N LEU A 72 7.90 -2.10 12.85
CA LEU A 72 8.23 -2.24 14.27
C LEU A 72 7.83 -1.00 15.07
N ASP A 73 8.12 0.20 14.57
CA ASP A 73 7.72 1.47 15.20
C ASP A 73 6.18 1.59 15.26
N HIS A 74 5.47 1.25 14.17
CA HIS A 74 4.02 1.26 14.11
C HIS A 74 3.39 0.31 15.15
N LEU A 75 3.86 -0.94 15.22
CA LEU A 75 3.37 -1.93 16.18
C LEU A 75 3.68 -1.53 17.63
N ALA A 76 4.83 -0.92 17.90
CA ALA A 76 5.19 -0.43 19.23
C ALA A 76 4.33 0.78 19.64
N ASN A 77 4.11 1.75 18.73
CA ASN A 77 3.24 2.90 18.98
C ASN A 77 1.79 2.45 19.25
N ALA A 78 1.34 1.41 18.57
CA ALA A 78 0.05 0.77 18.82
C ALA A 78 0.03 -0.13 20.08
N ARG A 79 1.15 -0.26 20.79
CA ARG A 79 1.34 -1.15 21.98
C ARG A 79 1.07 -2.63 21.68
N ALA A 80 1.28 -3.03 20.44
CA ALA A 80 1.21 -4.44 20.05
C ALA A 80 2.48 -5.21 20.46
N ILE A 81 3.60 -4.52 20.51
CA ILE A 81 4.92 -5.04 20.92
C ILE A 81 5.60 -4.07 21.90
N ALA A 82 6.65 -4.53 22.56
CA ALA A 82 7.55 -3.66 23.32
C ALA A 82 8.29 -2.70 22.34
N PRO A 83 8.81 -1.53 22.85
CA PRO A 83 9.63 -0.66 22.04
C PRO A 83 10.78 -1.43 21.39
N PRO A 84 11.01 -1.26 20.07
CA PRO A 84 12.09 -1.92 19.36
C PRO A 84 13.46 -1.31 19.72
N ASP A 85 14.52 -1.95 19.23
CA ASP A 85 15.87 -1.39 19.26
C ASP A 85 15.94 -0.02 18.55
N ASP A 86 16.94 0.78 18.91
CA ASP A 86 17.18 2.07 18.28
C ASP A 86 17.80 1.93 16.89
N PHE A 87 17.00 2.11 15.85
CA PHE A 87 17.42 2.07 14.45
C PHE A 87 17.74 3.43 13.82
N SER A 88 17.79 4.53 14.58
CA SER A 88 17.92 5.88 14.01
C SER A 88 19.19 6.11 13.19
N GLN A 89 20.32 5.57 13.64
CA GLN A 89 21.56 5.65 12.87
C GLN A 89 21.45 4.89 11.55
N VAL A 90 20.68 3.79 11.55
CA VAL A 90 20.38 3.03 10.33
C VAL A 90 19.54 3.88 9.39
N VAL A 91 18.43 4.45 9.90
CA VAL A 91 17.50 5.27 9.10
C VAL A 91 18.21 6.47 8.46
N ALA A 92 19.12 7.12 9.17
CA ALA A 92 19.93 8.24 8.64
C ALA A 92 20.78 7.86 7.41
N GLU A 93 21.15 6.58 7.26
CA GLU A 93 21.93 6.09 6.12
C GLU A 93 21.07 5.58 4.95
N LEU A 94 19.77 5.31 5.18
CA LEU A 94 18.94 4.61 4.18
C LEU A 94 18.73 5.45 2.92
N GLU A 95 18.58 6.77 3.03
CA GLU A 95 18.33 7.64 1.88
C GLU A 95 19.48 7.59 0.87
N SER A 96 20.73 7.75 1.31
CA SER A 96 21.88 7.70 0.41
C SER A 96 22.03 6.32 -0.24
N ARG A 97 21.78 5.25 0.51
CA ARG A 97 21.80 3.88 -0.02
C ARG A 97 20.68 3.64 -1.04
N ASN A 98 19.47 4.17 -0.77
CA ASN A 98 18.36 4.05 -1.68
C ASN A 98 18.59 4.82 -2.98
N THR A 99 19.13 6.01 -2.88
CA THR A 99 19.53 6.80 -4.06
C THR A 99 20.53 6.05 -4.91
N ALA A 100 21.61 5.52 -4.30
CA ALA A 100 22.63 4.75 -5.03
C ALA A 100 22.05 3.50 -5.71
N LEU A 101 21.04 2.86 -5.08
CA LEU A 101 20.39 1.67 -5.64
C LEU A 101 19.41 2.02 -6.78
N THR A 102 18.62 3.09 -6.63
CA THR A 102 17.47 3.37 -7.51
C THR A 102 17.78 4.37 -8.63
N GLU A 103 18.76 5.24 -8.46
CA GLU A 103 19.15 6.22 -9.48
C GLU A 103 19.52 5.58 -10.83
N PRO A 104 20.27 4.45 -10.88
CA PRO A 104 20.57 3.75 -12.13
C PRO A 104 19.33 3.21 -12.85
N TRP A 105 18.21 3.05 -12.18
CA TRP A 105 16.96 2.57 -12.80
C TRP A 105 16.26 3.67 -13.64
N GLY A 106 16.64 4.94 -13.46
CA GLY A 106 16.12 6.03 -14.26
C GLY A 106 14.66 6.43 -13.96
N HIS A 107 14.11 6.02 -12.81
CA HIS A 107 12.70 6.29 -12.44
C HIS A 107 12.53 7.45 -11.47
N GLY A 108 13.61 8.19 -11.21
CA GLY A 108 13.64 9.17 -10.14
C GLY A 108 13.75 8.55 -8.75
N VAL A 109 14.08 9.38 -7.76
CA VAL A 109 14.35 8.91 -6.39
C VAL A 109 13.29 9.36 -5.38
N ASN A 110 12.24 10.05 -5.82
CA ASN A 110 11.32 10.75 -4.90
C ASN A 110 10.05 9.94 -4.53
N GLY A 111 9.78 8.79 -5.17
CA GLY A 111 8.60 7.98 -4.87
C GLY A 111 8.45 7.64 -3.39
N LEU A 112 7.21 7.33 -2.95
CA LEU A 112 6.94 6.99 -1.55
C LEU A 112 7.41 5.57 -1.21
N LEU A 113 7.01 4.58 -2.00
CA LEU A 113 7.24 3.19 -1.65
C LEU A 113 8.62 2.69 -2.09
N MET A 114 9.10 3.12 -3.24
CA MET A 114 10.37 2.69 -3.82
C MET A 114 11.46 3.76 -3.74
N GLY A 115 11.07 5.03 -3.63
CA GLY A 115 11.99 6.17 -3.53
C GLY A 115 12.25 6.60 -2.08
N ASN A 116 12.74 7.85 -1.96
CA ASN A 116 13.23 8.40 -0.69
C ASN A 116 12.13 9.00 0.19
N SER A 117 10.93 9.29 -0.33
CA SER A 117 9.90 9.98 0.46
C SER A 117 9.44 9.17 1.67
N GLY A 118 9.30 7.84 1.53
CA GLY A 118 8.97 6.99 2.67
C GLY A 118 10.07 6.89 3.72
N ILE A 119 11.34 6.88 3.28
CA ILE A 119 12.50 6.92 4.18
C ILE A 119 12.56 8.25 4.93
N ARG A 120 12.30 9.38 4.24
CA ARG A 120 12.27 10.72 4.85
C ARG A 120 11.16 10.87 5.87
N LEU A 121 9.95 10.30 5.61
CA LEU A 121 8.88 10.28 6.62
C LEU A 121 9.32 9.55 7.89
N LEU A 122 9.91 8.37 7.75
CA LEU A 122 10.43 7.61 8.90
C LEU A 122 11.54 8.38 9.64
N HIS A 123 12.49 8.96 8.90
CA HIS A 123 13.58 9.76 9.47
C HIS A 123 13.08 11.01 10.20
N TYR A 124 12.11 11.71 9.59
CA TYR A 124 11.46 12.86 10.22
C TYR A 124 10.82 12.47 11.56
N ARG A 125 10.00 11.42 11.57
CA ARG A 125 9.30 10.98 12.77
C ARG A 125 10.27 10.61 13.89
N GLN A 126 11.27 9.78 13.60
CA GLN A 126 12.29 9.40 14.58
C GLN A 126 13.13 10.58 15.06
N SER A 127 13.38 11.60 14.23
CA SER A 127 14.07 12.82 14.65
C SER A 127 13.24 13.65 15.62
N VAL A 128 11.94 13.80 15.35
CA VAL A 128 10.99 14.48 16.27
C VAL A 128 10.89 13.75 17.61
N ASP A 129 10.72 12.44 17.59
CA ASP A 129 10.58 11.63 18.81
C ASP A 129 11.82 11.70 19.73
N ARG A 130 12.99 12.05 19.18
CA ARG A 130 14.25 12.28 19.90
C ARG A 130 14.55 13.73 20.23
N GLY A 131 13.71 14.66 19.80
CA GLY A 131 13.98 16.08 19.96
C GLY A 131 15.10 16.63 19.06
N ALA A 132 15.50 15.89 18.00
CA ALA A 132 16.50 16.32 17.01
C ALA A 132 15.86 17.27 15.97
N MET A 133 15.37 18.42 16.41
CA MET A 133 14.53 19.31 15.62
C MET A 133 15.20 19.90 14.39
N ASP A 134 16.52 20.19 14.45
CA ASP A 134 17.26 20.68 13.28
C ASP A 134 17.33 19.62 12.18
N THR A 135 17.53 18.35 12.56
CA THR A 135 17.50 17.22 11.62
C THR A 135 16.09 17.04 11.05
N ALA A 136 15.07 17.10 11.91
CA ALA A 136 13.68 16.99 11.46
C ALA A 136 13.33 18.08 10.42
N ALA A 137 13.73 19.32 10.67
CA ALA A 137 13.52 20.44 9.75
C ALA A 137 14.22 20.22 8.40
N ALA A 138 15.50 19.82 8.42
CA ALA A 138 16.24 19.54 7.19
C ALA A 138 15.62 18.39 6.37
N VAL A 139 15.18 17.32 7.03
CA VAL A 139 14.49 16.19 6.38
C VAL A 139 13.15 16.61 5.82
N ALA A 140 12.38 17.44 6.54
CA ALA A 140 11.12 17.97 6.05
C ALA A 140 11.29 18.84 4.79
N ASP A 141 12.33 19.68 4.75
CA ASP A 141 12.64 20.50 3.58
C ASP A 141 13.07 19.64 2.38
N ALA A 142 13.88 18.61 2.60
CA ALA A 142 14.26 17.67 1.56
C ALA A 142 13.03 16.87 1.04
N LEU A 143 12.11 16.50 1.94
CA LEU A 143 10.87 15.83 1.56
C LEU A 143 9.97 16.77 0.73
N ALA A 144 9.79 18.03 1.15
CA ALA A 144 9.00 19.01 0.40
C ALA A 144 9.57 19.24 -1.01
N ALA A 145 10.89 19.38 -1.13
CA ALA A 145 11.56 19.48 -2.43
C ALA A 145 11.34 18.20 -3.29
N GLY A 146 11.40 17.02 -2.66
CA GLY A 146 11.13 15.74 -3.33
C GLY A 146 9.69 15.63 -3.85
N VAL A 147 8.69 16.03 -3.05
CA VAL A 147 7.28 16.05 -3.47
C VAL A 147 7.10 17.01 -4.64
N ALA A 148 7.59 18.26 -4.52
CA ALA A 148 7.51 19.25 -5.60
C ALA A 148 8.19 18.76 -6.89
N GLY A 149 9.36 18.13 -6.77
CA GLY A 149 10.11 17.58 -7.91
C GLY A 149 9.45 16.33 -8.55
N ASN A 150 8.48 15.73 -7.88
CA ASN A 150 7.77 14.55 -8.38
C ASN A 150 6.44 14.90 -9.06
N THR A 151 6.00 16.15 -8.98
CA THR A 151 4.79 16.63 -9.66
C THR A 151 4.90 16.41 -11.17
N GLY A 152 3.92 15.71 -11.74
CA GLY A 152 3.92 15.37 -13.16
C GLY A 152 4.84 14.21 -13.56
N HIS A 153 5.35 13.43 -12.60
CA HIS A 153 6.12 12.22 -12.89
C HIS A 153 5.31 11.27 -13.80
N PRO A 154 5.88 10.76 -14.90
CA PRO A 154 5.12 10.07 -15.94
C PRO A 154 4.53 8.73 -15.52
N SER A 155 5.04 8.10 -14.46
CA SER A 155 4.49 6.82 -13.98
C SER A 155 3.05 6.95 -13.46
N LEU A 156 2.67 8.10 -12.88
CA LEU A 156 1.31 8.39 -12.37
C LEU A 156 0.72 7.21 -11.57
N GLU A 157 1.45 6.75 -10.54
CA GLU A 157 1.07 5.58 -9.73
C GLU A 157 1.71 5.62 -8.33
N LEU A 158 1.41 4.64 -7.44
CA LEU A 158 1.76 4.67 -6.02
C LEU A 158 3.19 4.27 -5.67
N LEU A 159 4.00 3.72 -6.56
CA LEU A 159 5.37 3.32 -6.23
C LEU A 159 6.35 4.47 -6.42
N TRP A 160 6.28 5.14 -7.57
CA TRP A 160 7.23 6.15 -8.02
C TRP A 160 6.63 7.54 -8.25
N GLY A 161 5.34 7.58 -8.60
CA GLY A 161 4.67 8.77 -9.13
C GLY A 161 4.20 9.77 -8.08
N SER A 162 3.66 10.89 -8.56
CA SER A 162 3.09 11.94 -7.71
C SER A 162 1.92 11.47 -6.84
N PRO A 163 1.04 10.53 -7.23
CA PRO A 163 0.03 10.00 -6.31
C PRO A 163 0.62 9.43 -5.01
N ALA A 164 1.80 8.83 -5.09
CA ALA A 164 2.51 8.34 -3.92
C ALA A 164 3.03 9.48 -3.03
N THR A 165 3.67 10.49 -3.62
CA THR A 165 4.20 11.63 -2.84
C THR A 165 3.11 12.54 -2.30
N MET A 166 1.89 12.51 -2.88
CA MET A 166 0.71 13.13 -2.27
C MET A 166 0.38 12.52 -0.90
N HIS A 167 0.50 11.20 -0.74
CA HIS A 167 0.34 10.57 0.58
C HIS A 167 1.40 11.05 1.57
N ALA A 168 2.66 11.25 1.13
CA ALA A 168 3.70 11.81 1.99
C ALA A 168 3.37 13.26 2.42
N ALA A 169 2.92 14.10 1.49
CA ALA A 169 2.48 15.47 1.80
C ALA A 169 1.31 15.48 2.78
N LEU A 170 0.31 14.59 2.60
CA LEU A 170 -0.82 14.45 3.51
C LEU A 170 -0.38 14.03 4.92
N THR A 171 0.52 13.06 5.02
CA THR A 171 1.08 12.61 6.30
C THR A 171 1.80 13.75 7.01
N MET A 172 2.64 14.52 6.32
CA MET A 172 3.31 15.68 6.90
C MET A 172 2.34 16.79 7.29
N HIS A 173 1.29 17.01 6.50
CA HIS A 173 0.23 17.95 6.87
C HIS A 173 -0.50 17.53 8.15
N GLU A 174 -0.84 16.25 8.28
CA GLU A 174 -1.47 15.68 9.47
C GLU A 174 -0.57 15.81 10.72
N TRP A 175 0.73 15.60 10.57
CA TRP A 175 1.69 15.68 11.69
C TRP A 175 2.05 17.11 12.10
N THR A 176 2.15 18.05 11.13
CA THR A 176 2.71 19.39 11.39
C THR A 176 1.68 20.52 11.33
N GLY A 177 0.58 20.34 10.61
CA GLY A 177 -0.38 21.40 10.31
C GLY A 177 0.14 22.48 9.35
N GLU A 178 1.36 22.37 8.83
CA GLU A 178 1.97 23.39 7.97
C GLU A 178 1.26 23.49 6.62
N ALA A 179 0.95 24.72 6.18
CA ALA A 179 0.21 24.98 4.94
C ALA A 179 0.96 24.51 3.69
N ARG A 180 2.31 24.54 3.70
CA ARG A 180 3.12 24.10 2.53
C ARG A 180 2.78 22.70 2.05
N TRP A 181 2.43 21.79 2.95
CA TRP A 181 2.09 20.41 2.60
C TRP A 181 0.74 20.32 1.90
N ALA A 182 -0.24 21.10 2.35
CA ALA A 182 -1.53 21.22 1.67
C ALA A 182 -1.39 21.85 0.28
N ASP A 183 -0.48 22.82 0.11
CA ASP A 183 -0.23 23.47 -1.17
C ASP A 183 0.44 22.50 -2.16
N LEU A 184 1.41 21.70 -1.71
CA LEU A 184 2.02 20.63 -2.51
C LEU A 184 0.98 19.60 -2.95
N PHE A 185 0.14 19.14 -2.03
CA PHE A 185 -0.96 18.23 -2.38
C PHE A 185 -1.90 18.82 -3.44
N ARG A 186 -2.29 20.10 -3.30
CA ARG A 186 -3.17 20.76 -4.28
C ARG A 186 -2.52 20.90 -5.65
N ALA A 187 -1.23 21.19 -5.70
CA ALA A 187 -0.47 21.28 -6.95
C ALA A 187 -0.47 19.94 -7.69
N ASP A 188 -0.22 18.83 -6.97
CA ASP A 188 -0.28 17.48 -7.52
C ASP A 188 -1.69 17.10 -7.95
N ALA A 189 -2.72 17.38 -7.13
CA ALA A 189 -4.12 17.14 -7.48
C ALA A 189 -4.52 17.87 -8.78
N HIS A 190 -4.06 19.11 -8.95
CA HIS A 190 -4.27 19.87 -10.18
C HIS A 190 -3.54 19.24 -11.39
N ALA A 191 -2.31 18.80 -11.22
CA ALA A 191 -1.56 18.11 -12.27
C ALA A 191 -2.23 16.79 -12.68
N LEU A 192 -2.70 16.01 -11.68
CA LEU A 192 -3.45 14.77 -11.92
C LEU A 192 -4.76 15.01 -12.67
N TRP A 193 -5.50 16.10 -12.35
CA TRP A 193 -6.73 16.42 -13.07
C TRP A 193 -6.48 16.66 -14.55
N ARG A 194 -5.42 17.39 -14.91
CA ARG A 194 -5.06 17.65 -16.32
C ARG A 194 -4.67 16.38 -17.06
N ALA A 195 -4.09 15.40 -16.38
CA ALA A 195 -3.69 14.12 -16.96
C ALA A 195 -4.83 13.08 -16.97
N PHE A 196 -5.94 13.35 -16.27
CA PHE A 196 -7.13 12.47 -16.19
C PHE A 196 -8.06 12.79 -17.36
N VAL A 197 -7.85 12.13 -18.48
CA VAL A 197 -8.50 12.45 -19.74
C VAL A 197 -9.53 11.40 -20.16
N PRO A 198 -10.52 11.76 -21.00
CA PRO A 198 -11.45 10.78 -21.58
C PRO A 198 -10.67 9.64 -22.25
N ALA A 199 -11.11 8.41 -22.02
CA ALA A 199 -10.52 7.23 -22.63
C ALA A 199 -11.34 6.84 -23.87
N ASP A 200 -10.65 6.54 -24.97
CA ASP A 200 -11.31 6.07 -26.20
C ASP A 200 -11.88 4.65 -26.02
N GLU A 201 -11.29 3.88 -25.12
CA GLU A 201 -11.60 2.46 -24.91
C GLU A 201 -12.72 2.20 -23.87
N ALA A 202 -13.13 3.24 -23.13
CA ALA A 202 -14.16 3.14 -22.10
C ALA A 202 -14.88 4.49 -21.91
N PRO A 203 -16.18 4.51 -21.56
CA PRO A 203 -16.94 5.74 -21.37
C PRO A 203 -16.62 6.42 -20.02
N CYS A 204 -15.32 6.66 -19.76
CA CYS A 204 -14.83 7.25 -18.53
C CYS A 204 -13.51 7.99 -18.78
N ARG A 205 -12.93 8.54 -17.71
CA ARG A 205 -11.59 9.12 -17.73
C ARG A 205 -10.57 8.14 -17.18
N LEU A 206 -9.35 8.12 -17.74
CA LEU A 206 -8.24 7.32 -17.23
C LEU A 206 -6.93 8.10 -17.31
N TRP A 207 -6.00 7.77 -16.42
CA TRP A 207 -4.60 8.18 -16.55
C TRP A 207 -3.86 7.21 -17.47
N THR A 208 -2.91 7.74 -18.22
CA THR A 208 -1.92 6.91 -18.92
C THR A 208 -0.65 6.89 -18.10
N GLN A 209 -0.31 5.75 -17.52
CA GLN A 209 0.95 5.52 -16.85
C GLN A 209 2.02 5.27 -17.92
N ASP A 210 3.17 5.95 -17.80
CA ASP A 210 4.37 5.62 -18.55
C ASP A 210 5.35 4.92 -17.60
N LEU A 211 5.38 3.60 -17.71
CA LEU A 211 6.28 2.75 -16.92
C LEU A 211 7.43 2.31 -17.83
N TRP A 212 8.53 3.06 -17.77
CA TRP A 212 9.77 2.75 -18.51
C TRP A 212 9.57 2.71 -20.02
N GLY A 213 8.82 3.69 -20.55
CA GLY A 213 8.49 3.79 -21.98
C GLY A 213 7.29 2.92 -22.40
N ARG A 214 6.75 2.12 -21.51
CA ARG A 214 5.51 1.38 -21.76
C ARG A 214 4.32 2.16 -21.23
N LYS A 215 3.52 2.69 -22.16
CA LYS A 215 2.30 3.44 -21.86
C LYS A 215 1.10 2.52 -21.71
N GLN A 216 0.41 2.64 -20.55
CA GLN A 216 -0.74 1.80 -20.19
C GLN A 216 -1.78 2.62 -19.42
N LYS A 217 -3.05 2.22 -19.50
CA LYS A 217 -4.13 2.76 -18.68
C LYS A 217 -4.49 1.72 -17.62
N MET A 218 -3.82 1.75 -16.49
CA MET A 218 -3.98 0.76 -15.44
C MET A 218 -5.11 1.13 -14.47
N THR A 219 -5.81 0.12 -13.95
CA THR A 219 -6.97 0.31 -13.07
C THR A 219 -6.65 0.05 -11.59
N GLY A 220 -5.59 -0.71 -11.29
CA GLY A 220 -5.31 -1.22 -9.96
C GLY A 220 -4.82 -0.19 -8.95
N ALA A 221 -4.68 -0.63 -7.69
CA ALA A 221 -4.17 0.21 -6.60
C ALA A 221 -2.66 0.44 -6.69
N GLY A 222 -1.88 -0.55 -7.13
CA GLY A 222 -0.43 -0.41 -7.22
C GLY A 222 -0.01 0.59 -8.27
N HIS A 223 -0.52 0.48 -9.49
CA HIS A 223 -0.01 1.20 -10.65
C HIS A 223 -1.08 2.00 -11.43
N GLY A 224 -2.28 2.24 -10.89
CA GLY A 224 -3.31 2.84 -11.70
C GLY A 224 -4.38 3.64 -11.00
N PHE A 225 -5.56 3.63 -11.61
CA PHE A 225 -6.71 4.46 -11.23
C PHE A 225 -7.04 4.39 -9.74
N ALA A 226 -7.16 3.19 -9.17
CA ALA A 226 -7.58 3.04 -7.78
C ALA A 226 -6.57 3.68 -6.81
N GLY A 227 -5.27 3.46 -7.03
CA GLY A 227 -4.23 4.06 -6.21
C GLY A 227 -4.20 5.58 -6.29
N ASN A 228 -4.34 6.14 -7.49
CA ASN A 228 -4.38 7.58 -7.68
C ASN A 228 -5.60 8.22 -7.00
N ALA A 229 -6.76 7.57 -7.09
CA ALA A 229 -7.97 8.01 -6.41
C ALA A 229 -7.82 7.99 -4.89
N SER A 230 -7.08 7.05 -4.31
CA SER A 230 -6.90 6.94 -2.85
C SER A 230 -6.27 8.18 -2.23
N ALA A 231 -5.24 8.76 -2.88
CA ALA A 231 -4.60 9.99 -2.41
C ALA A 231 -5.57 11.18 -2.44
N LEU A 232 -6.37 11.31 -3.50
CA LEU A 232 -7.38 12.36 -3.65
C LEU A 232 -8.50 12.22 -2.60
N ILE A 233 -8.96 10.99 -2.35
CA ILE A 233 -9.98 10.69 -1.34
C ILE A 233 -9.47 11.04 0.06
N ARG A 234 -8.23 10.66 0.41
CA ARG A 234 -7.61 10.99 1.70
C ARG A 234 -7.49 12.50 1.88
N GLY A 235 -7.01 13.21 0.88
CA GLY A 235 -6.78 14.65 0.93
C GLY A 235 -7.98 15.53 0.57
N ARG A 236 -9.18 14.98 0.38
CA ARG A 236 -10.36 15.70 -0.11
C ARG A 236 -10.71 16.98 0.65
N ALA A 237 -10.46 17.00 1.96
CA ALA A 237 -10.74 18.17 2.79
C ALA A 237 -9.83 19.37 2.49
N LEU A 238 -8.73 19.16 1.78
CA LEU A 238 -7.80 20.21 1.36
C LEU A 238 -8.19 20.82 0.00
N LEU A 239 -9.14 20.22 -0.71
CA LEU A 239 -9.61 20.70 -2.02
C LEU A 239 -10.83 21.62 -1.86
N PRO A 240 -11.00 22.62 -2.75
CA PRO A 240 -12.26 23.36 -2.86
C PRO A 240 -13.44 22.42 -3.12
N ALA A 241 -14.61 22.76 -2.61
CA ALA A 241 -15.80 21.89 -2.66
C ALA A 241 -16.24 21.52 -4.09
N ASP A 242 -16.19 22.47 -5.02
CA ASP A 242 -16.47 22.25 -6.44
C ASP A 242 -15.44 21.34 -7.12
N THR A 243 -14.17 21.55 -6.82
CA THR A 243 -13.08 20.70 -7.29
C THR A 243 -13.23 19.28 -6.77
N TRP A 244 -13.55 19.11 -5.47
CA TRP A 244 -13.78 17.80 -4.90
C TRP A 244 -15.01 17.11 -5.52
N SER A 245 -16.12 17.85 -5.74
CA SER A 245 -17.31 17.29 -6.38
C SER A 245 -17.00 16.72 -7.76
N ALA A 246 -16.25 17.46 -8.57
CA ALA A 246 -15.82 16.99 -9.89
C ALA A 246 -14.95 15.72 -9.83
N TRP A 247 -14.02 15.64 -8.84
CA TRP A 247 -13.23 14.44 -8.58
C TRP A 247 -14.09 13.27 -8.16
N ALA A 248 -15.01 13.47 -7.20
CA ALA A 248 -15.88 12.41 -6.69
C ALA A 248 -16.73 11.80 -7.81
N ASP A 249 -17.35 12.62 -8.63
CA ASP A 249 -18.15 12.17 -9.77
C ASP A 249 -17.30 11.37 -10.76
N ALA A 250 -16.15 11.89 -11.16
CA ALA A 250 -15.27 11.21 -12.12
C ALA A 250 -14.70 9.90 -11.57
N ILE A 251 -14.41 9.82 -10.26
CA ILE A 251 -13.96 8.58 -9.60
C ILE A 251 -15.08 7.54 -9.61
N VAL A 252 -16.31 7.93 -9.25
CA VAL A 252 -17.48 7.03 -9.27
C VAL A 252 -17.74 6.52 -10.69
N GLU A 253 -17.81 7.41 -11.67
CA GLU A 253 -18.03 7.04 -13.08
C GLU A 253 -16.98 6.06 -13.58
N THR A 254 -15.70 6.34 -13.32
CA THR A 254 -14.61 5.47 -13.77
C THR A 254 -14.64 4.10 -13.08
N ALA A 255 -14.90 4.06 -11.77
CA ALA A 255 -15.01 2.81 -11.04
C ALA A 255 -16.11 1.90 -11.61
N HIS A 256 -17.28 2.48 -11.93
CA HIS A 256 -18.39 1.74 -12.54
C HIS A 256 -18.13 1.36 -14.00
N ALA A 257 -17.61 2.28 -14.81
CA ALA A 257 -17.40 2.05 -16.25
C ALA A 257 -16.34 0.97 -16.54
N THR A 258 -15.36 0.80 -15.62
CA THR A 258 -14.29 -0.19 -15.76
C THR A 258 -14.55 -1.51 -15.04
N ALA A 259 -15.63 -1.61 -14.25
CA ALA A 259 -15.99 -2.80 -13.51
C ALA A 259 -16.54 -3.90 -14.44
N LEU A 260 -16.06 -5.13 -14.25
CA LEU A 260 -16.66 -6.34 -14.80
C LEU A 260 -17.51 -7.02 -13.72
N ARG A 261 -18.74 -7.36 -14.06
CA ARG A 261 -19.69 -8.01 -13.15
C ARG A 261 -20.08 -9.40 -13.62
N ASP A 262 -20.27 -10.30 -12.65
CA ASP A 262 -20.82 -11.65 -12.87
C ASP A 262 -21.74 -11.97 -11.67
N GLY A 263 -23.03 -11.81 -11.84
CA GLY A 263 -24.00 -11.87 -10.75
C GLY A 263 -23.71 -10.84 -9.64
N PRO A 264 -23.58 -11.27 -8.39
CA PRO A 264 -23.31 -10.38 -7.25
C PRO A 264 -21.82 -9.99 -7.10
N LEU A 265 -20.96 -10.42 -8.01
CA LEU A 265 -19.51 -10.24 -7.92
C LEU A 265 -19.02 -9.14 -8.87
N ALA A 266 -17.94 -8.47 -8.50
CA ALA A 266 -17.28 -7.46 -9.35
C ALA A 266 -15.76 -7.57 -9.28
N ASN A 267 -15.10 -7.34 -10.44
CA ASN A 267 -13.65 -7.23 -10.54
C ASN A 267 -13.26 -6.24 -11.66
N TRP A 268 -11.97 -5.93 -11.75
CA TRP A 268 -11.40 -5.05 -12.77
C TRP A 268 -10.24 -5.73 -13.48
N VAL A 269 -10.15 -5.51 -14.78
CA VAL A 269 -8.94 -5.89 -15.55
C VAL A 269 -7.76 -5.04 -15.09
N PRO A 270 -6.52 -5.55 -15.14
CA PRO A 270 -5.34 -4.77 -14.75
C PRO A 270 -5.15 -3.49 -15.59
N GLU A 271 -5.53 -3.51 -16.86
CA GLU A 271 -5.37 -2.40 -17.81
C GLU A 271 -6.52 -2.31 -18.82
N VAL A 272 -6.76 -1.13 -19.36
CA VAL A 272 -7.79 -0.82 -20.37
C VAL A 272 -7.11 -0.24 -21.60
N PRO A 273 -7.27 -0.85 -22.83
CA PRO A 273 -7.90 -2.15 -23.04
C PRO A 273 -7.06 -3.30 -22.44
N PRO A 274 -7.65 -4.47 -22.21
CA PRO A 274 -6.91 -5.62 -21.71
C PRO A 274 -5.80 -6.05 -22.67
N ALA A 275 -4.59 -6.30 -22.13
CA ALA A 275 -3.44 -6.76 -22.93
C ALA A 275 -3.61 -8.17 -23.51
N HIS A 276 -4.55 -8.96 -22.99
CA HIS A 276 -4.76 -10.35 -23.36
C HIS A 276 -6.23 -10.66 -23.59
N THR A 277 -6.52 -11.62 -24.46
CA THR A 277 -7.87 -12.15 -24.69
C THR A 277 -7.85 -13.69 -24.52
N PRO A 278 -8.55 -14.25 -23.51
CA PRO A 278 -9.34 -13.56 -22.47
C PRO A 278 -8.44 -12.71 -21.54
N PRO A 279 -9.00 -11.68 -20.87
CA PRO A 279 -8.24 -10.82 -19.97
C PRO A 279 -7.73 -11.62 -18.76
N LYS A 280 -6.50 -11.31 -18.31
CA LYS A 280 -5.95 -11.88 -17.11
C LYS A 280 -6.63 -11.25 -15.89
N MET A 281 -7.48 -12.01 -15.22
CA MET A 281 -8.19 -11.54 -14.02
C MET A 281 -7.35 -11.80 -12.77
N LEU A 282 -7.05 -10.73 -12.03
CA LEU A 282 -6.28 -10.77 -10.78
C LEU A 282 -7.18 -10.37 -9.62
N VAL A 283 -7.00 -11.02 -8.45
CA VAL A 283 -7.66 -10.67 -7.19
C VAL A 283 -6.56 -10.47 -6.16
N GLN A 284 -5.92 -9.32 -6.22
CA GLN A 284 -4.82 -8.90 -5.33
C GLN A 284 -4.83 -7.38 -5.17
N TRP A 285 -4.22 -6.87 -4.10
CA TRP A 285 -4.26 -5.43 -3.82
C TRP A 285 -3.76 -4.58 -5.00
N CYS A 286 -2.63 -4.89 -5.57
CA CYS A 286 -2.08 -4.07 -6.66
C CYS A 286 -2.93 -4.10 -7.94
N HIS A 287 -3.73 -5.17 -8.16
CA HIS A 287 -4.63 -5.30 -9.33
C HIS A 287 -5.90 -6.07 -8.96
N GLY A 288 -7.04 -5.49 -9.22
CA GLY A 288 -8.35 -6.13 -9.07
C GLY A 288 -9.15 -5.67 -7.86
N ALA A 289 -10.15 -6.46 -7.52
CA ALA A 289 -11.17 -6.15 -6.51
C ALA A 289 -10.62 -5.69 -5.15
N PRO A 290 -9.62 -6.35 -4.52
CA PRO A 290 -9.11 -5.92 -3.22
C PRO A 290 -8.51 -4.52 -3.24
N GLY A 291 -7.74 -4.18 -4.29
CA GLY A 291 -7.16 -2.85 -4.44
C GLY A 291 -8.21 -1.77 -4.65
N MET A 292 -9.26 -2.09 -5.41
CA MET A 292 -10.37 -1.16 -5.61
C MET A 292 -11.12 -0.87 -4.30
N VAL A 293 -11.41 -1.90 -3.50
CA VAL A 293 -12.04 -1.73 -2.19
C VAL A 293 -11.15 -0.91 -1.25
N THR A 294 -9.87 -1.25 -1.11
CA THR A 294 -8.97 -0.54 -0.19
C THR A 294 -8.80 0.93 -0.56
N SER A 295 -8.77 1.23 -1.84
CA SER A 295 -8.57 2.60 -2.35
C SER A 295 -9.83 3.47 -2.26
N LEU A 296 -11.01 2.89 -2.53
CA LEU A 296 -12.25 3.65 -2.64
C LEU A 296 -13.14 3.59 -1.39
N ALA A 297 -12.84 2.72 -0.42
CA ALA A 297 -13.67 2.60 0.80
C ALA A 297 -13.77 3.90 1.61
N GLY A 298 -12.81 4.81 1.49
CA GLY A 298 -12.82 6.14 2.10
C GLY A 298 -13.64 7.21 1.35
N LEU A 299 -14.14 6.91 0.14
CA LEU A 299 -14.96 7.85 -0.64
C LEU A 299 -16.34 8.03 0.03
N PRO A 300 -16.72 9.24 0.45
CA PRO A 300 -18.00 9.49 1.14
C PRO A 300 -19.15 9.60 0.12
N ASP A 301 -19.33 8.58 -0.71
CA ASP A 301 -20.35 8.53 -1.75
C ASP A 301 -21.02 7.15 -1.76
N PRO A 302 -22.36 7.06 -1.53
CA PRO A 302 -23.06 5.78 -1.49
C PRO A 302 -23.16 5.10 -2.87
N ARG A 303 -22.93 5.81 -3.97
CA ARG A 303 -22.97 5.21 -5.32
C ARG A 303 -21.97 4.08 -5.51
N VAL A 304 -20.91 3.99 -4.69
CA VAL A 304 -19.93 2.90 -4.76
C VAL A 304 -20.21 1.75 -3.79
N ASP A 305 -21.18 1.86 -2.87
CA ASP A 305 -21.38 0.88 -1.79
C ASP A 305 -21.64 -0.54 -2.32
N GLU A 306 -22.59 -0.70 -3.23
CA GLU A 306 -22.91 -1.99 -3.84
C GLU A 306 -21.72 -2.55 -4.63
N LEU A 307 -21.01 -1.69 -5.34
CA LEU A 307 -19.85 -2.08 -6.14
C LEU A 307 -18.70 -2.59 -5.27
N LEU A 308 -18.41 -1.89 -4.17
CA LEU A 308 -17.38 -2.31 -3.22
C LEU A 308 -17.76 -3.58 -2.47
N ALA A 309 -19.04 -3.74 -2.12
CA ALA A 309 -19.55 -4.98 -1.52
C ALA A 309 -19.39 -6.16 -2.48
N ALA A 310 -19.74 -6.00 -3.76
CA ALA A 310 -19.57 -7.01 -4.80
C ALA A 310 -18.10 -7.40 -5.02
N ALA A 311 -17.18 -6.43 -4.92
CA ALA A 311 -15.74 -6.65 -5.01
C ALA A 311 -15.19 -7.41 -3.79
N ALA A 312 -15.67 -7.11 -2.59
CA ALA A 312 -15.29 -7.82 -1.38
C ALA A 312 -15.87 -9.24 -1.33
N GLU A 313 -17.08 -9.45 -1.83
CA GLU A 313 -17.63 -10.81 -2.00
C GLU A 313 -16.79 -11.64 -2.97
N LEU A 314 -16.32 -11.05 -4.07
CA LEU A 314 -15.39 -11.73 -4.96
C LEU A 314 -14.07 -12.06 -4.25
N THR A 315 -13.52 -11.12 -3.50
CA THR A 315 -12.28 -11.32 -2.74
C THR A 315 -12.40 -12.49 -1.78
N TRP A 316 -13.52 -12.57 -1.08
CA TRP A 316 -13.83 -13.69 -0.18
C TRP A 316 -14.01 -15.00 -0.93
N ALA A 317 -14.79 -15.01 -2.01
CA ALA A 317 -15.08 -16.21 -2.81
C ALA A 317 -13.82 -16.77 -3.50
N ALA A 318 -12.89 -15.90 -3.90
CA ALA A 318 -11.63 -16.32 -4.49
C ALA A 318 -10.70 -16.99 -3.47
N GLY A 319 -10.74 -16.56 -2.20
CA GLY A 319 -9.91 -17.10 -1.13
C GLY A 319 -8.47 -16.55 -1.09
N PRO A 320 -7.62 -17.11 -0.21
CA PRO A 320 -6.23 -16.73 -0.06
C PRO A 320 -5.41 -16.90 -1.33
N LEU A 321 -4.37 -16.10 -1.50
CA LEU A 321 -3.47 -16.18 -2.65
C LEU A 321 -2.35 -17.20 -2.43
N GLN A 322 -2.16 -18.14 -3.34
CA GLN A 322 -1.01 -19.07 -3.34
C GLN A 322 0.34 -18.35 -3.44
N LYS A 323 0.35 -17.12 -3.99
CA LYS A 323 1.58 -16.36 -4.17
C LYS A 323 2.25 -15.99 -2.84
N GLY A 324 1.49 -15.95 -1.73
CA GLY A 324 1.98 -15.70 -0.40
C GLY A 324 1.12 -14.75 0.43
N ALA A 325 1.63 -14.33 1.59
CA ALA A 325 0.87 -13.65 2.63
C ALA A 325 0.86 -12.11 2.53
N GLY A 326 1.80 -11.48 1.81
CA GLY A 326 2.09 -10.04 1.87
C GLY A 326 0.94 -9.11 1.46
N LEU A 327 1.19 -7.80 1.56
CA LEU A 327 0.18 -6.75 1.28
C LEU A 327 -0.08 -6.56 -0.21
N CYS A 328 0.96 -6.47 -1.03
CA CYS A 328 0.79 -6.07 -2.43
C CYS A 328 0.05 -7.11 -3.27
N HIS A 329 0.44 -8.37 -3.15
CA HIS A 329 -0.11 -9.46 -3.95
C HIS A 329 -0.17 -10.76 -3.15
N GLY A 330 -0.67 -10.66 -1.92
CA GLY A 330 -0.84 -11.74 -0.97
C GLY A 330 -2.14 -11.65 -0.17
N THR A 331 -2.31 -12.62 0.71
CA THR A 331 -3.53 -12.83 1.51
C THR A 331 -3.84 -11.63 2.41
N ALA A 332 -2.82 -11.00 3.03
CA ALA A 332 -3.03 -9.85 3.92
C ALA A 332 -3.58 -8.62 3.18
N GLY A 333 -3.08 -8.32 1.96
CA GLY A 333 -3.62 -7.22 1.16
C GLY A 333 -5.09 -7.44 0.78
N ASN A 334 -5.45 -8.67 0.45
CA ASN A 334 -6.84 -9.06 0.21
C ASN A 334 -7.68 -8.93 1.49
N GLY A 335 -7.13 -9.31 2.63
CA GLY A 335 -7.79 -9.18 3.92
C GLY A 335 -8.02 -7.73 4.35
N TYR A 336 -7.12 -6.81 4.02
CA TYR A 336 -7.34 -5.37 4.24
C TYR A 336 -8.58 -4.83 3.51
N ALA A 337 -8.91 -5.35 2.33
CA ALA A 337 -10.16 -4.98 1.66
C ALA A 337 -11.40 -5.33 2.50
N LEU A 338 -11.37 -6.48 3.16
CA LEU A 338 -12.45 -6.90 4.07
C LEU A 338 -12.52 -6.00 5.32
N LEU A 339 -11.36 -5.66 5.92
CA LEU A 339 -11.31 -4.69 7.03
C LEU A 339 -11.82 -3.29 6.63
N LYS A 340 -11.44 -2.81 5.44
CA LYS A 340 -11.94 -1.53 4.91
C LYS A 340 -13.46 -1.53 4.77
N LEU A 341 -14.02 -2.63 4.27
CA LEU A 341 -15.46 -2.74 4.12
C LEU A 341 -16.19 -2.88 5.48
N PHE A 342 -15.57 -3.55 6.47
CA PHE A 342 -16.05 -3.52 7.85
C PHE A 342 -16.13 -2.07 8.38
N LYS A 343 -15.08 -1.28 8.23
CA LYS A 343 -15.05 0.12 8.67
C LYS A 343 -16.08 0.98 7.95
N ARG A 344 -16.34 0.73 6.67
CA ARG A 344 -17.31 1.47 5.87
C ARG A 344 -18.76 1.12 6.24
N SER A 345 -19.06 -0.17 6.38
CA SER A 345 -20.44 -0.67 6.51
C SER A 345 -20.87 -0.93 7.96
N GLY A 346 -19.92 -1.17 8.86
CA GLY A 346 -20.20 -1.64 10.22
C GLY A 346 -20.66 -3.10 10.31
N ASP A 347 -20.74 -3.83 9.19
CA ASP A 347 -21.17 -5.23 9.15
C ASP A 347 -20.06 -6.15 9.69
N PRO A 348 -20.29 -6.83 10.86
CA PRO A 348 -19.29 -7.65 11.52
C PRO A 348 -18.82 -8.84 10.68
N ARG A 349 -19.61 -9.31 9.73
CA ARG A 349 -19.24 -10.37 8.79
C ARG A 349 -17.91 -10.09 8.08
N TRP A 350 -17.66 -8.83 7.75
CA TRP A 350 -16.41 -8.46 7.08
C TRP A 350 -15.19 -8.56 8.00
N LEU A 351 -15.34 -8.24 9.28
CA LEU A 351 -14.28 -8.45 10.28
C LEU A 351 -14.00 -9.93 10.51
N GLU A 352 -15.03 -10.76 10.60
CA GLU A 352 -14.88 -12.21 10.72
C GLU A 352 -14.12 -12.81 9.54
N ARG A 353 -14.45 -12.41 8.33
CA ARG A 353 -13.77 -12.81 7.10
C ARG A 353 -12.32 -12.32 7.05
N ALA A 354 -12.06 -11.07 7.45
CA ALA A 354 -10.70 -10.54 7.56
C ALA A 354 -9.87 -11.34 8.57
N ARG A 355 -10.44 -11.69 9.72
CA ARG A 355 -9.80 -12.52 10.74
C ARG A 355 -9.46 -13.93 10.25
N ALA A 356 -10.33 -14.54 9.45
CA ALA A 356 -10.05 -15.83 8.82
C ALA A 356 -8.85 -15.73 7.85
N PHE A 357 -8.77 -14.66 7.05
CA PHE A 357 -7.61 -14.38 6.19
C PHE A 357 -6.34 -14.11 7.00
N ALA A 358 -6.44 -13.49 8.19
CA ALA A 358 -5.29 -13.26 9.07
C ALA A 358 -4.71 -14.56 9.61
N MET A 359 -5.56 -15.50 10.07
CA MET A 359 -5.11 -16.82 10.52
C MET A 359 -4.38 -17.56 9.40
N HIS A 360 -4.92 -17.51 8.19
CA HIS A 360 -4.30 -18.13 7.02
C HIS A 360 -2.98 -17.46 6.63
N ALA A 361 -2.91 -16.13 6.64
CA ALA A 361 -1.69 -15.38 6.31
C ALA A 361 -0.54 -15.65 7.27
N MET A 362 -0.82 -15.78 8.58
CA MET A 362 0.19 -16.18 9.58
C MET A 362 0.75 -17.58 9.26
N ALA A 363 -0.11 -18.53 8.93
CA ALA A 363 0.32 -19.89 8.56
C ALA A 363 1.16 -19.89 7.27
N GLN A 364 0.79 -19.09 6.26
CA GLN A 364 1.58 -18.91 5.04
C GLN A 364 2.98 -18.33 5.34
N CYS A 365 3.09 -17.33 6.24
CA CYS A 365 4.39 -16.78 6.65
C CYS A 365 5.27 -17.84 7.31
N ASP A 366 4.71 -18.63 8.23
CA ASP A 366 5.45 -19.66 8.95
C ASP A 366 5.87 -20.81 8.00
N SER A 367 5.01 -21.21 7.08
CA SER A 367 5.33 -22.22 6.06
C SER A 367 6.45 -21.73 5.12
N MET A 368 6.38 -20.48 4.66
CA MET A 368 7.38 -19.88 3.79
C MET A 368 8.74 -19.73 4.50
N ALA A 369 8.74 -19.36 5.78
CA ALA A 369 9.95 -19.30 6.58
C ALA A 369 10.60 -20.69 6.74
N ALA A 370 9.80 -21.73 6.93
CA ALA A 370 10.30 -23.10 6.99
C ALA A 370 10.86 -23.59 5.63
N GLU A 371 10.20 -23.25 4.52
CA GLU A 371 10.64 -23.63 3.17
C GLU A 371 11.96 -22.98 2.77
N HIS A 372 12.14 -21.68 3.09
CA HIS A 372 13.29 -20.90 2.66
C HIS A 372 14.39 -20.76 3.73
N GLY A 373 14.16 -21.25 4.96
CA GLY A 373 15.09 -21.12 6.07
C GLY A 373 15.23 -19.69 6.61
N GLN A 374 14.40 -18.74 6.15
CA GLN A 374 14.39 -17.34 6.57
C GLN A 374 13.01 -16.71 6.43
N ARG A 375 12.70 -15.72 7.27
CA ARG A 375 11.51 -14.89 7.13
C ARG A 375 11.67 -13.83 6.03
N ARG A 376 10.55 -13.40 5.45
CA ARG A 376 10.52 -12.38 4.41
C ARG A 376 10.39 -10.98 5.01
N HIS A 377 11.53 -10.32 5.25
CA HIS A 377 11.63 -9.01 5.87
C HIS A 377 11.37 -7.88 4.86
N SER A 378 10.15 -7.77 4.36
CA SER A 378 9.72 -6.70 3.47
C SER A 378 8.28 -6.29 3.76
N LEU A 379 8.01 -4.98 3.90
CA LEU A 379 6.70 -4.49 4.36
C LEU A 379 5.56 -4.87 3.40
N TRP A 380 5.76 -4.70 2.10
CA TRP A 380 4.67 -4.90 1.13
C TRP A 380 4.57 -6.33 0.61
N THR A 381 5.60 -7.12 0.73
CA THR A 381 5.59 -8.49 0.18
C THR A 381 5.78 -9.58 1.23
N GLY A 382 6.08 -9.21 2.48
CA GLY A 382 6.49 -10.15 3.53
C GLY A 382 5.79 -9.95 4.88
N ASP A 383 6.44 -10.52 5.89
CA ASP A 383 5.92 -10.72 7.25
C ASP A 383 5.61 -9.42 8.01
N PRO A 384 6.38 -8.30 7.89
CA PRO A 384 6.05 -7.05 8.60
C PRO A 384 4.66 -6.53 8.24
N GLY A 385 4.30 -6.55 6.95
CA GLY A 385 2.97 -6.13 6.52
C GLY A 385 1.86 -7.04 7.00
N VAL A 386 2.13 -8.35 7.10
CA VAL A 386 1.21 -9.31 7.70
C VAL A 386 1.02 -9.02 9.19
N ALA A 387 2.09 -8.70 9.93
CA ALA A 387 1.99 -8.33 11.34
C ALA A 387 1.13 -7.08 11.56
N CYS A 388 1.29 -6.06 10.73
CA CYS A 388 0.41 -4.86 10.74
C CYS A 388 -1.06 -5.23 10.44
N TYR A 389 -1.29 -6.10 9.46
CA TYR A 389 -2.63 -6.57 9.12
C TYR A 389 -3.29 -7.36 10.26
N VAL A 390 -2.56 -8.29 10.87
CA VAL A 390 -3.05 -9.09 12.01
C VAL A 390 -3.40 -8.18 13.17
N TRP A 391 -2.56 -7.17 13.45
CA TRP A 391 -2.88 -6.14 14.44
C TRP A 391 -4.15 -5.36 14.08
N GLY A 392 -4.31 -4.98 12.82
CA GLY A 392 -5.54 -4.37 12.32
C GLY A 392 -6.79 -5.21 12.59
N CYS A 393 -6.71 -6.54 12.44
CA CYS A 393 -7.79 -7.48 12.76
C CYS A 393 -8.10 -7.58 14.28
N ILE A 394 -7.08 -7.39 15.14
CA ILE A 394 -7.25 -7.33 16.60
C ILE A 394 -7.93 -6.02 16.99
N ALA A 395 -7.39 -4.90 16.51
CA ALA A 395 -7.83 -3.55 16.88
C ALA A 395 -9.13 -3.11 16.15
N GLY A 396 -9.57 -3.86 15.14
CA GLY A 396 -10.64 -3.43 14.24
C GLY A 396 -10.24 -2.19 13.43
N ASP A 397 -8.94 -2.01 13.14
CA ASP A 397 -8.42 -0.90 12.36
C ASP A 397 -8.03 -1.33 10.94
N ALA A 398 -8.44 -0.53 9.96
CA ALA A 398 -8.24 -0.82 8.54
C ALA A 398 -7.21 0.12 7.88
N ALA A 399 -6.38 0.82 8.67
CA ALA A 399 -5.35 1.70 8.14
C ALA A 399 -4.29 0.87 7.39
N LEU A 400 -4.19 1.10 6.07
CA LEU A 400 -3.21 0.44 5.23
C LEU A 400 -1.85 1.11 5.43
N PRO A 401 -0.77 0.35 5.71
CA PRO A 401 0.56 0.90 5.96
C PRO A 401 1.00 1.96 4.95
N ASN A 402 1.44 3.13 5.43
CA ASN A 402 1.96 4.28 4.68
C ASN A 402 0.97 4.99 3.73
N LEU A 403 -0.22 4.48 3.51
CA LEU A 403 -1.21 5.06 2.59
C LEU A 403 -2.39 5.70 3.33
N ASP A 404 -2.70 5.24 4.53
CA ASP A 404 -3.75 5.83 5.37
C ASP A 404 -3.15 6.63 6.54
N PRO A 405 -3.94 7.51 7.21
CA PRO A 405 -3.50 8.23 8.39
C PRO A 405 -3.03 7.27 9.49
N GLU A 406 -1.89 7.56 10.07
CA GLU A 406 -1.42 6.89 11.30
C GLU A 406 -2.19 7.45 12.50
N ARG A 407 -2.71 6.58 13.35
CA ARG A 407 -3.48 6.95 14.54
C ARG A 407 -2.64 6.80 15.80
#